data_0a9cc8325c44fec577a9e93ca33ba7ad
#
_entry.id   0a9cc8325c44fec577a9e93ca33ba7ad
#
_cell.length_a   1.000
_cell.length_b   1.000
_cell.length_c   1.000
_cell.angle_alpha   90.00
_cell.angle_beta   90.00
_cell.angle_gamma   90.00
#
_symmetry.space_group_name_H-M   'P 1'
#
loop_
_entity.id
_entity.type
_entity.pdbx_description
1 polymer ?
#
loop_
_entity_poly.entity_id
_entity_poly.type
_entity_poly.pdbx_seq_one_letter_code
_entity_poly.pdbx_strand_id
1 'polypeptide(L)'
;MRKLSLIALAAVAFLGITGSANAATPMLETGDFVGISFWLVSMGMIATTVFFFAERGTVAASWRTSISVAGLVTGVAFVHYMYMRDVWVTTGDTPTVYRYIDWLITVPLQMVEFYLILAAVRTVSYTHLT
;
A
#
# COMPACT_ATOMS: atom_id res chain seq x y z
N MET A 1 12.48 -22.24 8.90
CA MET A 1 13.60 -21.29 8.81
C MET A 1 13.49 -20.28 7.66
N ARG A 2 12.95 -20.61 6.47
CA ARG A 2 12.80 -19.63 5.34
C ARG A 2 11.83 -18.47 5.59
N LYS A 3 10.83 -18.63 6.46
CA LYS A 3 9.83 -17.56 6.74
C LYS A 3 10.38 -16.46 7.66
N LEU A 4 11.29 -16.80 8.57
CA LEU A 4 11.96 -15.84 9.45
C LEU A 4 12.95 -14.94 8.69
N SER A 5 13.58 -15.44 7.62
CA SER A 5 14.52 -14.65 6.84
C SER A 5 13.83 -13.58 5.97
N LEU A 6 12.60 -13.81 5.50
CA LEU A 6 11.83 -12.83 4.72
C LEU A 6 11.32 -11.68 5.59
N ILE A 7 10.89 -11.97 6.83
CA ILE A 7 10.47 -10.95 7.80
C ILE A 7 11.68 -10.11 8.24
N ALA A 8 12.83 -10.75 8.46
CA ALA A 8 14.07 -10.06 8.78
C ALA A 8 14.57 -9.18 7.61
N LEU A 9 14.42 -9.64 6.35
CA LEU A 9 14.78 -8.87 5.16
C LEU A 9 13.86 -7.66 4.97
N ALA A 10 12.56 -7.82 5.21
CA ALA A 10 11.59 -6.71 5.16
C ALA A 10 11.86 -5.69 6.28
N ALA A 11 12.22 -6.13 7.48
CA ALA A 11 12.58 -5.25 8.60
C ALA A 11 13.89 -4.48 8.32
N VAL A 12 14.89 -5.13 7.72
CA VAL A 12 16.15 -4.49 7.33
C VAL A 12 15.95 -3.48 6.20
N ALA A 13 15.10 -3.79 5.21
CA ALA A 13 14.73 -2.84 4.15
C ALA A 13 13.97 -1.63 4.72
N PHE A 14 13.10 -1.82 5.70
CA PHE A 14 12.39 -0.75 6.38
C PHE A 14 13.34 0.14 7.22
N LEU A 15 14.33 -0.45 7.90
CA LEU A 15 15.35 0.27 8.66
C LEU A 15 16.38 0.98 7.77
N GLY A 16 16.65 0.45 6.56
CA GLY A 16 17.56 1.06 5.59
C GLY A 16 17.02 2.36 4.97
N ILE A 17 15.71 2.57 4.97
CA ILE A 17 15.08 3.83 4.50
C ILE A 17 15.30 4.98 5.50
N THR A 18 15.65 4.69 6.76
CA THR A 18 15.86 5.70 7.79
C THR A 18 17.29 6.27 7.81
N GLY A 19 18.18 5.84 6.91
CA GLY A 19 19.62 6.05 6.97
C GLY A 19 20.18 7.27 6.25
N SER A 20 19.39 8.30 5.90
CA SER A 20 19.92 9.54 5.28
C SER A 20 19.27 10.78 5.90
N ALA A 21 19.30 10.90 7.23
CA ALA A 21 18.66 12.01 7.91
C ALA A 21 19.69 13.03 8.42
N ASN A 22 20.08 13.99 7.55
CA ASN A 22 20.54 15.30 8.01
C ASN A 22 19.66 16.46 7.47
N ALA A 23 18.52 16.17 6.88
CA ALA A 23 17.43 17.13 6.78
C ALA A 23 16.47 16.79 7.91
N ALA A 24 16.26 17.71 8.85
CA ALA A 24 15.25 17.55 9.88
C ALA A 24 13.93 17.20 9.19
N THR A 25 13.44 15.98 9.39
CA THR A 25 12.12 15.61 8.88
C THR A 25 11.14 16.58 9.51
N PRO A 26 10.36 17.34 8.73
CA PRO A 26 9.44 18.29 9.31
C PRO A 26 8.49 17.54 10.24
N MET A 27 8.49 17.92 11.50
CA MET A 27 7.64 17.31 12.52
C MET A 27 6.19 17.69 12.23
N LEU A 28 5.27 16.75 12.52
CA LEU A 28 3.84 17.05 12.48
C LEU A 28 3.50 18.11 13.50
N GLU A 29 2.94 19.22 13.06
CA GLU A 29 2.36 20.22 13.94
C GLU A 29 0.96 19.78 14.36
N THR A 30 0.60 19.99 15.63
CA THR A 30 -0.71 19.59 16.18
C THR A 30 -1.90 20.29 15.55
N GLY A 31 -1.68 21.43 14.87
CA GLY A 31 -2.69 22.18 14.12
C GLY A 31 -2.78 21.81 12.63
N ASP A 32 -1.84 21.03 12.09
CA ASP A 32 -1.84 20.63 10.69
C ASP A 32 -2.68 19.36 10.47
N PHE A 33 -4.00 19.52 10.37
CA PHE A 33 -4.91 18.40 10.14
C PHE A 33 -4.68 17.69 8.80
N VAL A 34 -4.17 18.40 7.78
CA VAL A 34 -3.88 17.81 6.47
C VAL A 34 -2.64 16.93 6.55
N GLY A 35 -1.55 17.41 7.12
CA GLY A 35 -0.34 16.62 7.34
C GLY A 35 -0.59 15.41 8.25
N ILE A 36 -1.42 15.58 9.30
CA ILE A 36 -1.83 14.49 10.19
C ILE A 36 -2.65 13.45 9.41
N SER A 37 -3.58 13.86 8.55
CA SER A 37 -4.37 12.93 7.75
C SER A 37 -3.53 12.17 6.72
N PHE A 38 -2.55 12.79 6.07
CA PHE A 38 -1.59 12.09 5.23
C PHE A 38 -0.82 11.02 5.99
N TRP A 39 -0.36 11.34 7.19
CA TRP A 39 0.34 10.38 8.04
C TRP A 39 -0.56 9.21 8.45
N LEU A 40 -1.77 9.49 8.92
CA LEU A 40 -2.73 8.47 9.35
C LEU A 40 -3.08 7.51 8.22
N VAL A 41 -3.38 8.06 7.03
CA VAL A 41 -3.69 7.26 5.84
C VAL A 41 -2.48 6.40 5.44
N SER A 42 -1.27 6.96 5.48
CA SER A 42 -0.05 6.21 5.18
C SER A 42 0.13 5.02 6.13
N MET A 43 -0.08 5.22 7.42
CA MET A 43 0.00 4.13 8.40
C MET A 43 -1.08 3.06 8.17
N GLY A 44 -2.30 3.46 7.82
CA GLY A 44 -3.36 2.54 7.42
C GLY A 44 -3.00 1.73 6.17
N MET A 45 -2.42 2.36 5.16
CA MET A 45 -2.02 1.69 3.92
C MET A 45 -0.89 0.68 4.13
N ILE A 46 0.14 1.00 4.91
CA ILE A 46 1.21 0.03 5.19
C ILE A 46 0.70 -1.13 6.04
N ALA A 47 -0.16 -0.88 7.01
CA ALA A 47 -0.78 -1.94 7.82
C ALA A 47 -1.61 -2.88 6.94
N THR A 48 -2.42 -2.32 6.02
CA THR A 48 -3.23 -3.09 5.06
C THR A 48 -2.35 -3.90 4.10
N THR A 49 -1.26 -3.32 3.61
CA THR A 49 -0.30 -4.01 2.75
C THR A 49 0.29 -5.23 3.45
N VAL A 50 0.76 -5.05 4.69
CA VAL A 50 1.30 -6.14 5.51
C VAL A 50 0.25 -7.21 5.76
N PHE A 51 -0.98 -6.82 6.08
CA PHE A 51 -2.11 -7.74 6.27
C PHE A 51 -2.37 -8.59 5.03
N PHE A 52 -2.50 -7.98 3.84
CA PHE A 52 -2.75 -8.72 2.61
C PHE A 52 -1.65 -9.73 2.28
N PHE A 53 -0.39 -9.37 2.45
CA PHE A 53 0.71 -10.30 2.21
C PHE A 53 0.82 -11.40 3.28
N ALA A 54 0.47 -11.11 4.54
CA ALA A 54 0.42 -12.11 5.60
C ALA A 54 -0.71 -13.12 5.35
N GLU A 55 -1.91 -12.64 4.99
CA GLU A 55 -3.10 -13.48 4.77
C GLU A 55 -3.10 -14.23 3.44
N ARG A 56 -2.24 -13.88 2.48
CA ARG A 56 -2.17 -14.52 1.17
C ARG A 56 -2.09 -16.05 1.23
N GLY A 57 -1.44 -16.59 2.26
CA GLY A 57 -1.25 -18.03 2.45
C GLY A 57 -2.48 -18.77 2.97
N THR A 58 -3.40 -18.08 3.64
CA THR A 58 -4.59 -18.64 4.31
C THR A 58 -5.82 -18.70 3.41
N VAL A 59 -5.86 -17.86 2.38
CA VAL A 59 -6.99 -17.81 1.43
C VAL A 59 -6.92 -18.92 0.38
N ALA A 60 -8.08 -19.26 -0.19
CA ALA A 60 -8.17 -20.21 -1.30
C ALA A 60 -7.31 -19.75 -2.49
N ALA A 61 -6.79 -20.72 -3.25
CA ALA A 61 -5.83 -20.47 -4.33
C ALA A 61 -6.36 -19.47 -5.39
N SER A 62 -7.67 -19.49 -5.67
CA SER A 62 -8.34 -18.56 -6.60
C SER A 62 -8.26 -17.09 -6.19
N TRP A 63 -8.10 -16.79 -4.90
CA TRP A 63 -8.05 -15.42 -4.36
C TRP A 63 -6.63 -14.89 -4.09
N ARG A 64 -5.61 -15.75 -4.17
CA ARG A 64 -4.23 -15.38 -3.80
C ARG A 64 -3.66 -14.28 -4.67
N THR A 65 -3.98 -14.30 -5.97
CA THR A 65 -3.51 -13.27 -6.90
C THR A 65 -4.22 -11.94 -6.64
N SER A 66 -5.53 -11.95 -6.40
CA SER A 66 -6.30 -10.75 -6.06
C SER A 66 -5.74 -10.08 -4.79
N ILE A 67 -5.57 -10.83 -3.70
CA ILE A 67 -4.96 -10.30 -2.46
C ILE A 67 -3.54 -9.75 -2.69
N SER A 68 -2.75 -10.37 -3.58
CA SER A 68 -1.42 -9.85 -3.90
C SER A 68 -1.49 -8.52 -4.64
N VAL A 69 -2.44 -8.36 -5.58
CA VAL A 69 -2.64 -7.10 -6.30
C VAL A 69 -3.15 -6.01 -5.35
N ALA A 70 -4.11 -6.32 -4.47
CA ALA A 70 -4.57 -5.40 -3.44
C ALA A 70 -3.42 -4.92 -2.54
N GLY A 71 -2.54 -5.83 -2.13
CA GLY A 71 -1.32 -5.50 -1.38
C GLY A 71 -0.36 -4.60 -2.15
N LEU A 72 -0.22 -4.79 -3.47
CA LEU A 72 0.59 -3.91 -4.32
C LEU A 72 -0.02 -2.52 -4.44
N VAL A 73 -1.34 -2.41 -4.64
CA VAL A 73 -2.05 -1.11 -4.72
C VAL A 73 -1.82 -0.31 -3.43
N THR A 74 -2.08 -0.92 -2.27
CA THR A 74 -1.92 -0.24 -0.98
C THR A 74 -0.45 0.09 -0.67
N GLY A 75 0.49 -0.76 -1.07
CA GLY A 75 1.92 -0.53 -0.89
C GLY A 75 2.46 0.62 -1.74
N VAL A 76 2.06 0.71 -3.01
CA VAL A 76 2.41 1.82 -3.91
C VAL A 76 1.80 3.12 -3.37
N ALA A 77 0.52 3.09 -3.01
CA ALA A 77 -0.16 4.25 -2.44
C ALA A 77 0.51 4.72 -1.13
N PHE A 78 0.92 3.82 -0.24
CA PHE A 78 1.68 4.16 0.96
C PHE A 78 2.90 5.04 0.67
N VAL A 79 3.74 4.61 -0.29
CA VAL A 79 4.97 5.35 -0.65
C VAL A 79 4.62 6.74 -1.20
N HIS A 80 3.62 6.83 -2.08
CA HIS A 80 3.19 8.11 -2.64
C HIS A 80 2.60 9.05 -1.60
N TYR A 81 1.79 8.54 -0.66
CA TYR A 81 1.21 9.35 0.40
C TYR A 81 2.26 9.88 1.38
N MET A 82 3.29 9.11 1.69
CA MET A 82 4.44 9.59 2.47
C MET A 82 5.15 10.74 1.75
N TYR A 83 5.40 10.58 0.46
CA TYR A 83 6.03 11.62 -0.36
C TYR A 83 5.15 12.88 -0.49
N MET A 84 3.84 12.70 -0.73
CA MET A 84 2.89 13.81 -0.80
C MET A 84 2.79 14.57 0.51
N ARG A 85 2.88 13.86 1.65
CA ARG A 85 2.95 14.48 2.96
C ARG A 85 4.18 15.38 3.09
N ASP A 86 5.33 14.91 2.67
CA ASP A 86 6.57 15.69 2.75
C ASP A 86 6.50 16.95 1.88
N VAL A 87 5.91 16.86 0.69
CA VAL A 87 5.62 18.02 -0.16
C VAL A 87 4.68 19.00 0.54
N TRP A 88 3.58 18.52 1.13
CA TRP A 88 2.65 19.37 1.86
C TRP A 88 3.32 20.11 3.02
N VAL A 89 4.05 19.40 3.87
CA VAL A 89 4.70 19.98 5.07
C VAL A 89 5.78 20.99 4.70
N THR A 90 6.45 20.81 3.56
CA THR A 90 7.54 21.72 3.12
C THR A 90 7.04 22.92 2.34
N THR A 91 5.97 22.77 1.56
CA THR A 91 5.51 23.83 0.63
C THR A 91 4.18 24.46 1.03
N GLY A 92 3.35 23.78 1.80
CA GLY A 92 1.97 24.16 2.08
C GLY A 92 1.02 24.02 0.88
N ASP A 93 1.52 23.54 -0.25
CA ASP A 93 0.75 23.38 -1.49
C ASP A 93 0.19 21.99 -1.67
N THR A 94 -0.94 21.89 -2.37
CA THR A 94 -1.57 20.61 -2.69
C THR A 94 -0.73 19.80 -3.66
N PRO A 95 -0.29 18.58 -3.32
CA PRO A 95 0.58 17.74 -4.14
C PRO A 95 -0.18 17.06 -5.30
N THR A 96 -0.88 17.83 -6.13
CA THR A 96 -1.77 17.33 -7.17
C THR A 96 -1.06 16.48 -8.22
N VAL A 97 0.12 16.89 -8.67
CA VAL A 97 0.91 16.14 -9.68
C VAL A 97 1.25 14.75 -9.19
N TYR A 98 1.63 14.62 -7.93
CA TYR A 98 2.00 13.32 -7.32
C TYR A 98 0.80 12.39 -7.16
N ARG A 99 -0.42 12.92 -6.98
CA ARG A 99 -1.65 12.13 -7.03
C ARG A 99 -1.88 11.50 -8.40
N TYR A 100 -1.67 12.25 -9.47
CA TYR A 100 -1.79 11.72 -10.83
C TYR A 100 -0.73 10.64 -11.12
N ILE A 101 0.49 10.78 -10.62
CA ILE A 101 1.53 9.76 -10.75
C ILE A 101 1.11 8.47 -10.02
N ASP A 102 0.59 8.59 -8.81
CA ASP A 102 0.06 7.44 -8.06
C ASP A 102 -1.06 6.74 -8.84
N TRP A 103 -2.04 7.49 -9.32
CA TRP A 103 -3.17 6.94 -10.07
C TRP A 103 -2.79 6.27 -11.37
N LEU A 104 -1.76 6.74 -12.08
CA LEU A 104 -1.25 6.08 -13.28
C LEU A 104 -0.75 4.65 -13.00
N ILE A 105 -0.37 4.36 -11.77
CA ILE A 105 0.08 3.03 -11.35
C ILE A 105 -1.07 2.28 -10.66
N THR A 106 -1.73 2.90 -9.70
CA THR A 106 -2.71 2.22 -8.84
C THR A 106 -4.03 1.93 -9.55
N VAL A 107 -4.50 2.80 -10.45
CA VAL A 107 -5.77 2.58 -11.18
C VAL A 107 -5.69 1.38 -12.13
N PRO A 108 -4.66 1.18 -12.96
CA PRO A 108 -4.52 -0.05 -13.74
C PRO A 108 -4.46 -1.31 -12.88
N LEU A 109 -3.77 -1.27 -11.74
CA LEU A 109 -3.73 -2.39 -10.80
C LEU A 109 -5.11 -2.71 -10.21
N GLN A 110 -5.91 -1.69 -9.88
CA GLN A 110 -7.30 -1.86 -9.43
C GLN A 110 -8.18 -2.48 -10.52
N MET A 111 -8.00 -2.13 -11.79
CA MET A 111 -8.72 -2.76 -12.89
C MET A 111 -8.38 -4.25 -13.01
N VAL A 112 -7.12 -4.62 -12.85
CA VAL A 112 -6.68 -6.02 -12.78
C VAL A 112 -7.32 -6.73 -11.59
N GLU A 113 -7.38 -6.09 -10.43
CA GLU A 113 -8.01 -6.63 -9.22
C GLU A 113 -9.51 -6.90 -9.44
N PHE A 114 -10.26 -5.96 -10.02
CA PHE A 114 -11.66 -6.17 -10.38
C PHE A 114 -11.87 -7.38 -11.30
N TYR A 115 -11.03 -7.53 -12.31
CA TYR A 115 -11.07 -8.70 -13.18
C TYR A 115 -10.84 -10.00 -12.40
N LEU A 116 -9.85 -10.05 -11.51
CA LEU A 116 -9.52 -11.22 -10.71
C LEU A 116 -10.64 -11.61 -9.75
N ILE A 117 -11.30 -10.62 -9.12
CA ILE A 117 -12.46 -10.83 -8.25
C ILE A 117 -13.61 -11.44 -9.06
N LEU A 118 -13.95 -10.86 -10.21
CA LEU A 118 -15.03 -11.37 -11.06
C LEU A 118 -14.72 -12.78 -11.58
N ALA A 119 -13.48 -13.07 -11.95
CA ALA A 119 -13.07 -14.39 -12.38
C ALA A 119 -13.20 -15.43 -11.25
N ALA A 120 -12.82 -15.09 -10.02
CA ALA A 120 -12.95 -15.97 -8.85
C ALA A 120 -14.41 -16.25 -8.51
N VAL A 121 -15.28 -15.25 -8.57
CA VAL A 121 -16.74 -15.41 -8.30
C VAL A 121 -17.41 -16.27 -9.36
N ARG A 122 -17.07 -16.11 -10.64
CA ARG A 122 -17.63 -16.94 -11.73
C ARG A 122 -17.25 -18.40 -11.56
N THR A 123 -16.04 -18.71 -11.17
CA THR A 123 -15.58 -20.08 -10.93
C THR A 123 -16.38 -20.77 -9.83
N VAL A 124 -16.78 -20.03 -8.79
CA VAL A 124 -17.61 -20.56 -7.69
C VAL A 124 -19.05 -20.83 -8.16
N SER A 125 -19.59 -20.00 -9.06
CA SER A 125 -20.99 -20.15 -9.55
C SER A 125 -21.20 -21.44 -10.38
N TYR A 126 -20.20 -21.88 -11.13
CA TYR A 126 -20.32 -23.12 -11.94
C TYR A 126 -20.21 -24.42 -11.13
N THR A 127 -19.62 -24.40 -9.95
CA THR A 127 -19.49 -25.59 -9.09
C THR A 127 -20.79 -25.95 -8.36
N HIS A 128 -21.80 -25.06 -8.32
CA HIS A 128 -23.10 -25.32 -7.71
C HIS A 128 -24.18 -25.82 -8.69
N LEU A 129 -23.86 -25.93 -9.99
CA LEU A 129 -24.79 -26.35 -11.04
C LEU A 129 -24.52 -27.78 -11.57
N THR A 130 -23.58 -28.51 -11.00
CA THR A 130 -23.31 -29.94 -11.23
C THR A 130 -23.49 -30.75 -9.97
#